data_397bbe23871d3d5fdb4bfaeaa6274be1
#
_entry.id   397bbe23871d3d5fdb4bfaeaa6274be1
#
_cell.length_a   1.000
_cell.length_b   1.000
_cell.length_c   1.000
_cell.angle_alpha   90.00
_cell.angle_beta   90.00
_cell.angle_gamma   90.00
#
_symmetry.space_group_name_H-M   'P 1'
#
loop_
_entity.id
_entity.type
_entity.pdbx_description
1 polymer ?
#
loop_
_entity_poly.entity_id
_entity_poly.type
_entity_poly.pdbx_seq_one_letter_code
_entity_poly.pdbx_strand_id
1 'polypeptide(L)'
;VEMELCVVFFTLVWSLTAPPHASPDPRPGLELVXIVGGCPVSTRRFPWQVSLRFYNMGRRLWEHVCGGSLIHPQWVLTAAHCLEACAFRVQVGQLRLYEDDQLAKVAEIVRHPKYNESLSVSGGGDIALLRLEVPMALSERVHPVILPAASLRVSSRKRCWVTGWGNIKDYTPLPEPYHLQEVEVPIVGSQECDRKYQNMSFPDISERVIKEDMLCAGSRGRDSCEGDSGGPLVCLWNCTWIQVGVVSWGHSCGHADLPGVYTRVMSYVSWIHHHVPQFPGC
;
A
#
# COMPACT_ATOMS: atom_id res chain seq x y z
N VAL A 1 -20.92 0.38 28.24
CA VAL A 1 -20.08 0.32 27.04
C VAL A 1 -19.67 1.76 26.69
N GLU A 2 -18.51 2.17 27.16
CA GLU A 2 -18.00 3.51 26.92
C GLU A 2 -17.34 3.59 25.53
N MET A 3 -17.88 4.45 24.69
CA MET A 3 -17.26 4.85 23.43
C MET A 3 -16.34 6.03 23.72
N GLU A 4 -15.04 5.81 23.69
CA GLU A 4 -14.08 6.91 23.76
C GLU A 4 -14.17 7.75 22.48
N LEU A 5 -14.34 9.06 22.67
CA LEU A 5 -14.45 10.03 21.59
C LEU A 5 -13.06 10.40 21.08
N CYS A 6 -12.72 9.87 19.91
CA CYS A 6 -11.47 10.24 19.26
C CYS A 6 -11.73 11.41 18.30
N VAL A 7 -11.26 12.59 18.66
CA VAL A 7 -11.46 13.82 17.87
C VAL A 7 -10.22 14.05 16.99
N VAL A 8 -10.38 13.85 15.70
CA VAL A 8 -9.34 14.15 14.70
C VAL A 8 -9.67 15.53 14.10
N PHE A 9 -8.78 16.48 14.28
CA PHE A 9 -8.90 17.81 13.68
C PHE A 9 -8.37 17.83 12.26
N PHE A 10 -9.29 17.92 11.29
CA PHE A 10 -8.94 18.22 9.91
C PHE A 10 -9.11 19.73 9.67
N THR A 11 -8.05 20.40 9.30
CA THR A 11 -8.12 21.78 8.86
C THR A 11 -8.64 21.86 7.42
N LEU A 12 -9.82 22.42 7.24
CA LEU A 12 -10.45 22.65 5.94
C LEU A 12 -9.88 23.88 5.27
N VAL A 13 -9.21 23.69 4.15
CA VAL A 13 -8.86 24.81 3.26
C VAL A 13 -9.92 24.88 2.16
N TRP A 14 -10.66 25.98 2.13
CA TRP A 14 -11.69 26.25 1.12
C TRP A 14 -11.06 26.83 -0.14
N SER A 15 -11.27 26.17 -1.27
CA SER A 15 -10.94 26.73 -2.59
C SER A 15 -12.23 27.00 -3.37
N LEU A 16 -12.34 28.20 -3.88
CA LEU A 16 -13.46 28.65 -4.72
C LEU A 16 -13.35 28.07 -6.13
N THR A 17 -14.41 27.44 -6.59
CA THR A 17 -14.49 26.79 -7.90
C THR A 17 -15.15 27.65 -8.97
N ALA A 18 -14.59 27.65 -10.18
CA ALA A 18 -15.17 28.24 -11.40
C ALA A 18 -16.06 27.20 -12.12
N PRO A 19 -17.06 27.63 -12.91
CA PRO A 19 -18.01 26.73 -13.55
C PRO A 19 -17.41 25.97 -14.74
N PRO A 20 -17.97 24.79 -15.08
CA PRO A 20 -17.38 23.91 -16.09
C PRO A 20 -17.69 24.29 -17.53
N HIS A 21 -16.69 24.22 -18.38
CA HIS A 21 -16.85 24.21 -19.84
C HIS A 21 -17.11 22.78 -20.30
N ALA A 22 -18.06 22.61 -21.21
CA ALA A 22 -18.40 21.32 -21.80
C ALA A 22 -17.26 20.78 -22.67
N SER A 23 -16.90 19.53 -22.44
CA SER A 23 -15.84 18.82 -23.18
C SER A 23 -16.41 18.04 -24.38
N PRO A 24 -15.66 17.90 -25.47
CA PRO A 24 -16.09 17.09 -26.61
C PRO A 24 -15.99 15.58 -26.32
N ASP A 25 -16.79 14.81 -27.02
CA ASP A 25 -17.00 13.35 -26.94
C ASP A 25 -15.69 12.54 -26.95
N PRO A 26 -15.55 11.52 -26.10
CA PRO A 26 -14.33 10.73 -26.08
C PRO A 26 -14.22 9.77 -27.27
N ARG A 27 -13.06 9.74 -27.89
CA ARG A 27 -12.73 8.76 -28.92
C ARG A 27 -12.68 7.35 -28.34
N PRO A 28 -13.16 6.31 -29.02
CA PRO A 28 -13.05 4.95 -28.52
C PRO A 28 -11.60 4.47 -28.54
N GLY A 29 -11.11 3.99 -27.42
CA GLY A 29 -9.83 3.29 -27.36
C GLY A 29 -8.79 3.74 -26.36
N LEU A 30 -9.13 4.60 -25.37
CA LEU A 30 -8.18 4.86 -24.29
C LEU A 30 -8.60 4.08 -23.04
N GLU A 31 -7.95 2.96 -22.80
CA GLU A 31 -8.08 2.24 -21.51
C GLU A 31 -7.57 3.14 -20.39
N LEU A 32 -8.43 3.43 -19.45
CA LEU A 32 -8.07 4.16 -18.23
C LEU A 32 -7.16 3.29 -17.38
N VAL A 33 -5.98 3.81 -17.22
CA VAL A 33 -4.91 3.12 -16.51
C VAL A 33 -4.79 3.63 -15.08
N UNK A 34 -5.01 2.93 -14.09
CA UNK A 34 -5.13 3.16 -12.73
C UNK A 34 -3.94 2.74 -11.95
N ILE A 35 -3.66 2.89 -10.80
CA ILE A 35 -2.28 2.87 -10.34
C ILE A 35 -1.41 3.41 -11.48
N VAL A 36 -0.60 4.37 -11.32
CA VAL A 36 0.06 5.00 -12.48
C VAL A 36 0.63 3.93 -13.43
N GLY A 37 0.09 3.84 -14.64
CA GLY A 37 0.46 2.84 -15.64
C GLY A 37 -0.08 1.43 -15.40
N GLY A 38 -1.03 1.26 -14.48
CA GLY A 38 -1.62 -0.02 -14.15
C GLY A 38 -2.76 -0.46 -15.07
N CYS A 39 -3.33 -1.60 -14.77
CA CYS A 39 -4.53 -2.12 -15.43
C CYS A 39 -5.40 -2.86 -14.41
N PRO A 40 -6.69 -3.07 -14.71
CA PRO A 40 -7.58 -3.79 -13.80
C PRO A 40 -7.10 -5.22 -13.54
N VAL A 41 -7.16 -5.63 -12.27
CA VAL A 41 -6.76 -6.97 -11.84
C VAL A 41 -7.76 -8.02 -12.34
N SER A 42 -7.25 -9.11 -12.90
CA SER A 42 -8.07 -10.29 -13.20
C SER A 42 -8.43 -11.03 -11.90
N THR A 43 -9.58 -11.67 -11.90
CA THR A 43 -10.09 -12.43 -10.75
C THR A 43 -9.07 -13.44 -10.22
N ARG A 44 -8.87 -13.51 -8.91
CA ARG A 44 -8.04 -14.49 -8.19
C ARG A 44 -6.52 -14.29 -8.34
N ARG A 45 -6.06 -13.22 -8.98
CA ARG A 45 -4.61 -13.03 -9.20
C ARG A 45 -3.87 -12.59 -7.94
N PHE A 46 -4.51 -11.77 -7.08
CA PHE A 46 -3.89 -11.26 -5.85
C PHE A 46 -4.85 -11.46 -4.67
N PRO A 47 -5.08 -12.72 -4.25
CA PRO A 47 -6.11 -13.04 -3.23
C PRO A 47 -5.75 -12.57 -1.81
N TRP A 48 -4.56 -12.03 -1.62
CA TRP A 48 -4.11 -11.44 -0.36
C TRP A 48 -4.41 -9.95 -0.23
N GLN A 49 -4.90 -9.30 -1.30
CA GLN A 49 -5.13 -7.86 -1.28
C GLN A 49 -6.16 -7.47 -0.22
N VAL A 50 -5.80 -6.46 0.58
CA VAL A 50 -6.63 -5.94 1.68
C VAL A 50 -6.93 -4.47 1.44
N SER A 51 -8.18 -4.07 1.71
CA SER A 51 -8.58 -2.66 1.85
C SER A 51 -8.74 -2.37 3.35
N LEU A 52 -7.91 -1.47 3.87
CA LEU A 52 -8.02 -0.97 5.23
C LEU A 52 -9.02 0.19 5.24
N ARG A 53 -9.99 0.13 6.12
CA ARG A 53 -11.09 1.11 6.21
C ARG A 53 -11.07 1.82 7.56
N PHE A 54 -11.28 3.14 7.54
CA PHE A 54 -11.56 3.92 8.73
C PHE A 54 -13.01 4.43 8.69
N TYR A 55 -13.58 4.71 9.85
CA TYR A 55 -14.95 5.22 9.91
C TYR A 55 -14.95 6.74 9.77
N ASN A 56 -15.49 7.25 8.67
CA ASN A 56 -15.65 8.67 8.44
C ASN A 56 -16.92 9.15 9.13
N MET A 57 -16.77 9.89 10.23
CA MET A 57 -17.89 10.40 11.05
C MET A 57 -18.78 11.36 10.26
N GLY A 58 -18.23 12.16 9.38
CA GLY A 58 -18.98 13.13 8.56
C GLY A 58 -19.88 12.46 7.53
N ARG A 59 -19.37 11.42 6.89
CA ARG A 59 -20.10 10.66 5.85
C ARG A 59 -20.84 9.45 6.41
N ARG A 60 -20.55 9.07 7.67
CA ARG A 60 -21.13 7.92 8.38
C ARG A 60 -20.93 6.59 7.64
N LEU A 61 -19.72 6.40 7.08
CA LEU A 61 -19.40 5.18 6.36
C LEU A 61 -17.92 4.80 6.52
N TRP A 62 -17.60 3.54 6.23
CA TRP A 62 -16.24 3.00 6.26
C TRP A 62 -15.56 3.27 4.93
N GLU A 63 -14.60 4.20 4.93
CA GLU A 63 -13.87 4.62 3.73
C GLU A 63 -12.50 3.95 3.65
N HIS A 64 -12.08 3.63 2.44
CA HIS A 64 -10.73 3.14 2.14
C HIS A 64 -9.70 4.22 2.50
N VAL A 65 -8.67 3.82 3.24
CA VAL A 65 -7.56 4.72 3.62
C VAL A 65 -6.22 4.19 3.14
N CYS A 66 -6.04 2.87 3.17
CA CYS A 66 -4.77 2.23 2.83
C CYS A 66 -5.01 0.82 2.30
N GLY A 67 -4.01 0.28 1.65
CA GLY A 67 -3.91 -1.12 1.31
C GLY A 67 -3.32 -1.94 2.44
N GLY A 68 -3.24 -3.22 2.21
CA GLY A 68 -2.57 -4.19 3.08
C GLY A 68 -2.53 -5.53 2.39
N SER A 69 -1.97 -6.51 3.07
CA SER A 69 -1.91 -7.88 2.56
C SER A 69 -2.21 -8.89 3.67
N LEU A 70 -3.00 -9.89 3.34
CA LEU A 70 -3.23 -11.03 4.24
C LEU A 70 -1.95 -11.88 4.21
N ILE A 71 -1.33 -12.09 5.39
CA ILE A 71 -0.11 -12.90 5.54
C ILE A 71 -0.37 -14.18 6.34
N HIS A 72 -1.53 -14.26 6.98
CA HIS A 72 -2.02 -15.39 7.77
C HIS A 72 -3.55 -15.23 7.82
N PRO A 73 -4.35 -16.29 7.97
CA PRO A 73 -5.81 -16.12 8.03
C PRO A 73 -6.30 -15.07 9.03
N GLN A 74 -5.53 -14.76 10.06
CA GLN A 74 -5.91 -13.81 11.10
C GLN A 74 -4.99 -12.56 11.16
N TRP A 75 -4.02 -12.41 10.24
CA TRP A 75 -3.06 -11.30 10.32
C TRP A 75 -2.89 -10.60 8.97
N VAL A 76 -2.92 -9.28 9.03
CA VAL A 76 -2.71 -8.38 7.89
C VAL A 76 -1.43 -7.60 8.11
N LEU A 77 -0.64 -7.47 7.05
CA LEU A 77 0.56 -6.63 7.00
C LEU A 77 0.21 -5.33 6.28
N THR A 78 0.61 -4.19 6.85
CA THR A 78 0.36 -2.86 6.28
C THR A 78 1.49 -1.90 6.69
N ALA A 79 1.39 -0.63 6.34
CA ALA A 79 2.31 0.42 6.75
C ALA A 79 1.88 1.01 8.12
N ALA A 80 2.84 1.39 8.94
CA ALA A 80 2.55 1.97 10.26
C ALA A 80 1.89 3.35 10.14
N HIS A 81 2.29 4.16 9.17
CA HIS A 81 1.71 5.50 8.95
C HIS A 81 0.21 5.45 8.59
N CYS A 82 -0.30 4.31 8.14
CA CYS A 82 -1.72 4.12 7.83
C CYS A 82 -2.61 4.11 9.09
N LEU A 83 -2.03 3.99 10.28
CA LEU A 83 -2.77 3.62 11.49
C LEU A 83 -2.95 4.79 12.47
N GLU A 84 -3.19 6.00 11.96
CA GLU A 84 -3.37 7.20 12.78
C GLU A 84 -4.78 7.32 13.39
N ALA A 85 -5.77 6.63 12.82
CA ALA A 85 -7.16 6.67 13.32
C ALA A 85 -7.37 5.70 14.49
N CYS A 86 -8.50 5.82 15.17
CA CYS A 86 -8.80 5.06 16.39
C CYS A 86 -9.45 3.71 16.13
N ALA A 87 -10.11 3.54 14.99
CA ALA A 87 -10.82 2.29 14.68
C ALA A 87 -10.67 1.94 13.20
N PHE A 88 -10.39 0.68 12.96
CA PHE A 88 -10.20 0.16 11.62
C PHE A 88 -11.04 -1.08 11.38
N ARG A 89 -11.42 -1.26 10.13
CA ARG A 89 -11.98 -2.48 9.59
C ARG A 89 -11.19 -2.91 8.38
N VAL A 90 -11.32 -4.18 8.00
CA VAL A 90 -10.54 -4.78 6.91
C VAL A 90 -11.48 -5.49 5.95
N GLN A 91 -11.32 -5.24 4.66
CA GLN A 91 -12.01 -5.95 3.59
C GLN A 91 -11.00 -6.79 2.81
N VAL A 92 -11.30 -8.07 2.61
CA VAL A 92 -10.44 -9.02 1.88
C VAL A 92 -11.28 -9.73 0.81
N GLY A 93 -10.67 -10.08 -0.31
CA GLY A 93 -11.28 -10.92 -1.34
C GLY A 93 -12.16 -10.21 -2.34
N GLN A 94 -12.14 -8.89 -2.36
CA GLN A 94 -12.95 -8.10 -3.30
C GLN A 94 -12.08 -7.38 -4.33
N LEU A 95 -12.61 -7.24 -5.54
CA LEU A 95 -11.96 -6.49 -6.62
C LEU A 95 -12.47 -5.06 -6.70
N ARG A 96 -13.70 -4.80 -6.26
CA ARG A 96 -14.29 -3.46 -6.26
C ARG A 96 -14.50 -2.98 -4.84
N LEU A 97 -14.06 -1.76 -4.55
CA LEU A 97 -14.34 -1.16 -3.23
C LEU A 97 -15.85 -1.01 -3.05
N TYR A 98 -16.28 -1.19 -1.81
CA TYR A 98 -17.66 -0.95 -1.36
C TYR A 98 -18.70 -1.92 -1.94
N GLU A 99 -18.27 -2.93 -2.68
CA GLU A 99 -19.15 -4.00 -3.17
C GLU A 99 -19.22 -5.10 -2.09
N ASP A 100 -20.43 -5.46 -1.66
CA ASP A 100 -20.67 -6.50 -0.64
C ASP A 100 -19.78 -6.35 0.61
N ASP A 101 -19.79 -5.18 1.23
CA ASP A 101 -18.90 -4.79 2.34
C ASP A 101 -19.10 -5.65 3.59
N GLN A 102 -18.48 -6.82 3.62
CA GLN A 102 -18.32 -7.62 4.84
C GLN A 102 -16.95 -7.25 5.44
N LEU A 103 -16.98 -6.33 6.41
CA LEU A 103 -15.78 -5.76 7.00
C LEU A 103 -15.38 -6.52 8.28
N ALA A 104 -14.21 -7.14 8.25
CA ALA A 104 -13.62 -7.82 9.41
C ALA A 104 -13.14 -6.78 10.44
N LYS A 105 -13.36 -7.08 11.72
CA LYS A 105 -12.91 -6.22 12.82
C LYS A 105 -11.45 -6.48 13.14
N VAL A 106 -10.75 -5.41 13.49
CA VAL A 106 -9.35 -5.46 13.98
C VAL A 106 -9.40 -5.56 15.50
N ALA A 107 -8.80 -6.62 16.05
CA ALA A 107 -8.70 -6.85 17.50
C ALA A 107 -7.44 -6.25 18.10
N GLU A 108 -6.37 -6.11 17.29
CA GLU A 108 -5.08 -5.64 17.80
C GLU A 108 -4.28 -4.98 16.68
N ILE A 109 -3.57 -3.91 17.01
CA ILE A 109 -2.66 -3.19 16.13
C ILE A 109 -1.26 -3.27 16.73
N VAL A 110 -0.29 -3.76 15.97
CA VAL A 110 1.11 -3.86 16.39
C VAL A 110 1.97 -3.06 15.42
N ARG A 111 2.32 -1.83 15.78
CA ARG A 111 3.28 -1.02 15.01
C ARG A 111 4.70 -1.46 15.35
N HIS A 112 5.58 -1.46 14.36
CA HIS A 112 6.99 -1.78 14.62
C HIS A 112 7.61 -0.70 15.52
N PRO A 113 8.34 -1.07 16.58
CA PRO A 113 8.90 -0.09 17.55
C PRO A 113 9.91 0.88 16.94
N LYS A 114 10.48 0.58 15.79
CA LYS A 114 11.37 1.50 15.06
C LYS A 114 10.61 2.68 14.45
N TYR A 115 9.32 2.52 14.15
CA TYR A 115 8.51 3.59 13.55
C TYR A 115 8.36 4.74 14.54
N ASN A 116 8.72 5.94 14.09
CA ASN A 116 8.66 7.16 14.89
C ASN A 116 7.81 8.20 14.15
N GLU A 117 6.66 8.52 14.69
CA GLU A 117 5.73 9.49 14.10
C GLU A 117 6.37 10.86 13.87
N SER A 118 7.32 11.28 14.73
CA SER A 118 8.02 12.55 14.59
C SER A 118 8.97 12.58 13.39
N LEU A 119 9.50 11.43 12.99
CA LEU A 119 10.34 11.29 11.79
C LEU A 119 9.53 10.86 10.58
N SER A 120 8.28 10.47 10.82
CA SER A 120 7.39 9.95 9.78
C SER A 120 8.05 8.76 9.06
N VAL A 121 7.72 8.57 7.80
CA VAL A 121 8.21 7.47 6.96
C VAL A 121 9.71 7.53 6.69
N SER A 122 10.31 8.74 6.74
CA SER A 122 11.74 8.93 6.44
C SER A 122 12.67 8.29 7.48
N GLY A 123 12.17 8.04 8.71
CA GLY A 123 12.93 7.37 9.77
C GLY A 123 13.08 5.85 9.55
N GLY A 124 12.28 5.28 8.68
CA GLY A 124 12.18 3.83 8.50
C GLY A 124 11.24 3.19 9.52
N GLY A 125 11.13 1.87 9.49
CA GLY A 125 10.24 1.15 10.40
C GLY A 125 8.76 1.25 10.05
N ASP A 126 8.44 1.73 8.86
CA ASP A 126 7.05 1.96 8.43
C ASP A 126 6.35 0.65 8.08
N ILE A 127 6.03 -0.12 9.12
CA ILE A 127 5.41 -1.44 8.99
C ILE A 127 4.58 -1.73 10.25
N ALA A 128 3.44 -2.40 10.05
CA ALA A 128 2.54 -2.75 11.15
C ALA A 128 1.78 -4.03 10.83
N LEU A 129 1.32 -4.68 11.87
CA LEU A 129 0.49 -5.87 11.82
C LEU A 129 -0.87 -5.57 12.41
N LEU A 130 -1.92 -6.09 11.79
CA LEU A 130 -3.29 -6.05 12.32
C LEU A 130 -3.75 -7.48 12.58
N ARG A 131 -4.11 -7.78 13.81
CA ARG A 131 -4.74 -9.06 14.16
C ARG A 131 -6.26 -8.91 14.04
N LEU A 132 -6.86 -9.75 13.24
CA LEU A 132 -8.31 -9.75 13.05
C LEU A 132 -9.01 -10.44 14.25
N GLU A 133 -10.21 -9.98 14.58
CA GLU A 133 -11.02 -10.57 15.67
C GLU A 133 -11.31 -12.05 15.39
N VAL A 134 -11.61 -12.38 14.13
CA VAL A 134 -11.92 -13.74 13.67
C VAL A 134 -11.05 -14.06 12.44
N PRO A 135 -10.47 -15.27 12.35
CA PRO A 135 -9.73 -15.66 11.15
C PRO A 135 -10.62 -15.65 9.90
N MET A 136 -10.05 -15.20 8.79
CA MET A 136 -10.73 -15.22 7.49
C MET A 136 -10.85 -16.64 6.95
N ALA A 137 -12.01 -16.97 6.40
CA ALA A 137 -12.21 -18.23 5.68
C ALA A 137 -11.43 -18.19 4.37
N LEU A 138 -10.51 -19.13 4.20
CA LEU A 138 -9.66 -19.17 3.01
C LEU A 138 -10.43 -19.70 1.79
N SER A 139 -10.11 -19.16 0.64
CA SER A 139 -10.72 -19.50 -0.65
C SER A 139 -9.79 -19.08 -1.78
N GLU A 140 -10.20 -19.30 -3.02
CA GLU A 140 -9.43 -18.80 -4.18
C GLU A 140 -9.36 -17.26 -4.23
N ARG A 141 -10.26 -16.57 -3.53
CA ARG A 141 -10.30 -15.10 -3.47
C ARG A 141 -9.68 -14.54 -2.20
N VAL A 142 -9.44 -15.38 -1.20
CA VAL A 142 -8.89 -14.98 0.11
C VAL A 142 -7.80 -15.97 0.50
N HIS A 143 -6.55 -15.60 0.31
CA HIS A 143 -5.41 -16.47 0.59
C HIS A 143 -4.19 -15.64 0.98
N PRO A 144 -3.44 -16.05 2.02
CA PRO A 144 -2.23 -15.32 2.43
C PRO A 144 -1.15 -15.33 1.35
N VAL A 145 -0.41 -14.22 1.24
CA VAL A 145 0.80 -14.13 0.43
C VAL A 145 1.98 -14.74 1.20
N ILE A 146 2.93 -15.30 0.47
CA ILE A 146 4.16 -15.86 1.06
C ILE A 146 5.12 -14.71 1.39
N LEU A 147 5.70 -14.76 2.60
CA LEU A 147 6.75 -13.84 3.03
C LEU A 147 8.12 -14.37 2.61
N PRO A 148 9.08 -13.47 2.35
CA PRO A 148 10.42 -13.87 1.94
C PRO A 148 11.24 -14.44 3.11
N ALA A 149 12.27 -15.20 2.81
CA ALA A 149 13.34 -15.43 3.78
C ALA A 149 14.07 -14.11 4.06
N ALA A 150 14.54 -13.88 5.27
CA ALA A 150 15.28 -12.66 5.64
C ALA A 150 16.55 -12.48 4.77
N SER A 151 17.12 -13.57 4.27
CA SER A 151 18.31 -13.57 3.42
C SER A 151 18.01 -13.30 1.93
N LEU A 152 16.73 -13.23 1.54
CA LEU A 152 16.38 -13.03 0.12
C LEU A 152 16.95 -11.69 -0.38
N ARG A 153 17.65 -11.74 -1.51
CA ARG A 153 18.15 -10.56 -2.22
C ARG A 153 17.34 -10.36 -3.49
N VAL A 154 16.77 -9.19 -3.64
CA VAL A 154 16.00 -8.85 -4.85
C VAL A 154 16.91 -8.04 -5.77
N SER A 155 17.18 -8.59 -6.96
CA SER A 155 18.06 -7.95 -7.94
C SER A 155 17.45 -6.67 -8.49
N SER A 156 18.28 -5.69 -8.77
CA SER A 156 17.89 -4.52 -9.55
C SER A 156 17.29 -4.96 -10.89
N ARG A 157 16.27 -4.27 -11.34
CA ARG A 157 15.47 -4.56 -12.55
C ARG A 157 14.58 -5.80 -12.46
N LYS A 158 14.56 -6.54 -11.33
CA LYS A 158 13.56 -7.60 -11.11
C LYS A 158 12.17 -7.01 -11.31
N ARG A 159 11.35 -7.65 -12.12
CA ARG A 159 9.96 -7.23 -12.38
C ARG A 159 9.09 -7.72 -11.23
N CYS A 160 8.39 -6.79 -10.61
CA CYS A 160 7.49 -7.04 -9.48
C CYS A 160 6.16 -6.31 -9.75
N TRP A 161 5.17 -6.54 -8.91
CA TRP A 161 3.84 -5.96 -9.10
C TRP A 161 3.39 -5.27 -7.81
N VAL A 162 2.78 -4.10 -7.98
CA VAL A 162 2.08 -3.42 -6.90
C VAL A 162 0.59 -3.36 -7.26
N THR A 163 -0.26 -3.51 -6.25
CA THR A 163 -1.71 -3.54 -6.42
C THR A 163 -2.38 -2.61 -5.41
N GLY A 164 -3.50 -2.00 -5.82
CA GLY A 164 -4.24 -1.11 -4.93
C GLY A 164 -5.40 -0.40 -5.59
N TRP A 165 -6.04 0.44 -4.79
CA TRP A 165 -7.18 1.28 -5.20
C TRP A 165 -6.84 2.77 -5.10
N GLY A 166 -5.57 3.10 -5.06
CA GLY A 166 -5.10 4.47 -4.95
C GLY A 166 -5.32 5.30 -6.20
N ASN A 167 -4.89 6.55 -6.12
CA ASN A 167 -4.99 7.52 -7.21
C ASN A 167 -4.31 7.00 -8.48
N ILE A 168 -4.90 7.31 -9.63
CA ILE A 168 -4.37 6.90 -10.95
C ILE A 168 -3.27 7.86 -11.46
N LYS A 169 -3.14 9.01 -10.82
CA LYS A 169 -2.06 10.00 -10.94
C LYS A 169 -2.21 10.99 -9.78
N ASP A 170 -1.27 11.89 -9.62
CA ASP A 170 -1.34 12.92 -8.57
C ASP A 170 -2.73 13.59 -8.55
N TYR A 171 -3.38 13.57 -7.41
CA TYR A 171 -4.68 14.21 -7.15
C TYR A 171 -5.84 13.73 -8.04
N THR A 172 -5.73 12.53 -8.64
CA THR A 172 -6.80 11.96 -9.47
C THR A 172 -7.23 10.60 -8.91
N PRO A 173 -8.37 10.55 -8.19
CA PRO A 173 -8.86 9.29 -7.61
C PRO A 173 -9.19 8.25 -8.65
N LEU A 174 -9.11 6.98 -8.25
CA LEU A 174 -9.62 5.86 -9.05
C LEU A 174 -11.13 6.05 -9.29
N PRO A 175 -11.60 6.03 -10.54
CA PRO A 175 -13.04 6.19 -10.80
C PRO A 175 -13.85 4.95 -10.41
N GLU A 176 -15.14 5.17 -10.18
CA GLU A 176 -16.08 4.06 -10.00
C GLU A 176 -16.03 3.11 -11.21
N PRO A 177 -16.19 1.82 -11.01
CA PRO A 177 -16.59 1.13 -9.78
C PRO A 177 -15.42 0.78 -8.84
N TYR A 178 -14.37 1.55 -8.82
CA TYR A 178 -13.19 1.39 -7.94
C TYR A 178 -12.58 -0.02 -8.05
N HIS A 179 -12.36 -0.46 -9.28
CA HIS A 179 -11.82 -1.80 -9.55
C HIS A 179 -10.33 -1.84 -9.19
N LEU A 180 -9.92 -2.86 -8.40
CA LEU A 180 -8.53 -3.06 -8.01
C LEU A 180 -7.60 -3.01 -9.23
N GLN A 181 -6.53 -2.26 -9.13
CA GLN A 181 -5.53 -2.07 -10.18
C GLN A 181 -4.26 -2.83 -9.85
N GLU A 182 -3.51 -3.19 -10.89
CA GLU A 182 -2.15 -3.73 -10.79
C GLU A 182 -1.23 -3.01 -11.76
N VAL A 183 0.02 -2.84 -11.37
CA VAL A 183 1.06 -2.35 -12.28
C VAL A 183 2.36 -3.13 -12.05
N GLU A 184 3.03 -3.46 -13.15
CA GLU A 184 4.35 -4.06 -13.12
C GLU A 184 5.41 -2.97 -12.98
N VAL A 185 6.27 -3.10 -11.97
CA VAL A 185 7.33 -2.13 -11.65
C VAL A 185 8.69 -2.84 -11.55
N PRO A 186 9.76 -2.26 -12.11
CA PRO A 186 11.11 -2.79 -11.91
C PRO A 186 11.66 -2.36 -10.55
N ILE A 187 12.40 -3.23 -9.89
CA ILE A 187 13.17 -2.89 -8.68
C ILE A 187 14.31 -1.94 -9.08
N VAL A 188 14.49 -0.89 -8.29
CA VAL A 188 15.59 0.08 -8.46
C VAL A 188 16.62 -0.17 -7.36
N GLY A 189 17.88 -0.24 -7.72
CA GLY A 189 18.97 -0.47 -6.75
C GLY A 189 19.03 0.65 -5.70
N SER A 190 19.29 0.29 -4.44
CA SER A 190 19.24 1.25 -3.31
C SER A 190 20.18 2.45 -3.51
N GLN A 191 21.38 2.23 -4.03
CA GLN A 191 22.35 3.32 -4.30
C GLN A 191 21.85 4.27 -5.40
N GLU A 192 21.27 3.71 -6.45
CA GLU A 192 20.69 4.50 -7.54
C GLU A 192 19.51 5.32 -7.04
N CYS A 193 18.61 4.68 -6.28
CA CYS A 193 17.45 5.33 -5.68
C CYS A 193 17.87 6.47 -4.75
N ASP A 194 18.83 6.20 -3.86
CA ASP A 194 19.35 7.21 -2.92
C ASP A 194 19.91 8.42 -3.63
N ARG A 195 20.74 8.22 -4.69
CA ARG A 195 21.27 9.33 -5.50
C ARG A 195 20.17 10.17 -6.14
N LYS A 196 19.11 9.51 -6.64
CA LYS A 196 17.97 10.21 -7.25
C LYS A 196 17.27 11.12 -6.25
N TYR A 197 17.03 10.63 -5.03
CA TYR A 197 16.39 11.42 -3.97
C TYR A 197 17.31 12.52 -3.41
N GLN A 198 18.61 12.25 -3.28
CA GLN A 198 19.60 13.25 -2.85
C GLN A 198 19.69 14.41 -3.84
N ASN A 199 19.60 14.15 -5.14
CA ASN A 199 19.64 15.20 -6.17
C ASN A 199 18.43 16.15 -6.12
N MET A 200 17.30 15.69 -5.54
CA MET A 200 16.10 16.51 -5.33
C MET A 200 16.16 17.32 -4.05
N SER A 201 16.80 16.77 -3.02
CA SER A 201 17.03 17.44 -1.74
C SER A 201 18.16 18.47 -1.91
N PHE A 202 18.07 19.58 -1.19
CA PHE A 202 19.08 20.64 -1.24
C PHE A 202 20.52 20.08 -1.13
N PRO A 203 21.50 20.69 -1.83
CA PRO A 203 22.83 20.09 -2.03
C PRO A 203 23.68 19.85 -0.77
N ASP A 204 23.18 20.19 0.42
CA ASP A 204 23.93 20.07 1.68
C ASP A 204 23.56 18.84 2.52
N ILE A 205 22.68 17.94 2.05
CA ILE A 205 22.33 16.75 2.81
C ILE A 205 23.27 15.60 2.40
N SER A 206 24.32 15.39 3.19
CA SER A 206 25.23 14.25 3.04
C SER A 206 24.63 12.96 3.61
N GLU A 207 23.46 13.04 4.25
CA GLU A 207 22.82 11.91 4.88
C GLU A 207 22.02 11.07 3.90
N ARG A 208 22.06 9.77 4.08
CA ARG A 208 21.36 8.79 3.27
C ARG A 208 19.83 8.93 3.43
N VAL A 209 19.13 9.17 2.33
CA VAL A 209 17.66 9.29 2.29
C VAL A 209 17.04 7.89 2.32
N ILE A 210 17.55 6.97 1.50
CA ILE A 210 17.03 5.60 1.39
C ILE A 210 17.76 4.72 2.42
N LYS A 211 17.07 4.42 3.52
CA LYS A 211 17.61 3.59 4.62
C LYS A 211 17.72 2.11 4.18
N GLU A 212 18.44 1.30 4.98
CA GLU A 212 18.68 -0.11 4.68
C GLU A 212 17.39 -0.95 4.68
N ASP A 213 16.42 -0.53 5.47
CA ASP A 213 15.10 -1.18 5.57
C ASP A 213 14.10 -0.64 4.55
N MET A 214 14.60 0.02 3.50
CA MET A 214 13.78 0.52 2.39
C MET A 214 14.15 -0.19 1.08
N LEU A 215 13.21 -0.25 0.17
CA LEU A 215 13.34 -0.85 -1.15
C LEU A 215 12.68 0.10 -2.15
N CYS A 216 13.28 0.30 -3.31
CA CYS A 216 12.74 1.19 -4.33
C CYS A 216 12.25 0.39 -5.53
N ALA A 217 11.12 0.80 -6.09
CA ALA A 217 10.59 0.21 -7.32
C ALA A 217 9.77 1.26 -8.07
N GLY A 218 9.73 1.11 -9.38
CA GLY A 218 8.97 2.01 -10.24
C GLY A 218 9.77 2.51 -11.42
N SER A 219 9.07 3.10 -12.35
CA SER A 219 9.64 3.74 -13.54
C SER A 219 8.66 4.80 -14.03
N ARG A 220 9.10 5.59 -15.01
CA ARG A 220 8.27 6.65 -15.59
C ARG A 220 6.87 6.11 -15.95
N GLY A 221 5.83 6.69 -15.33
CA GLY A 221 4.45 6.33 -15.56
C GLY A 221 4.03 4.98 -15.01
N ARG A 222 4.83 4.36 -14.11
CA ARG A 222 4.51 3.06 -13.47
C ARG A 222 4.93 3.09 -12.01
N ASP A 223 3.98 3.28 -11.12
CA ASP A 223 4.25 3.45 -9.69
C ASP A 223 2.99 3.23 -8.85
N SER A 224 3.17 3.15 -7.53
CA SER A 224 2.10 3.30 -6.54
C SER A 224 1.77 4.78 -6.35
N CYS A 225 0.61 5.07 -5.78
CA CYS A 225 0.14 6.45 -5.56
C CYS A 225 -0.62 6.56 -4.23
N GLU A 226 -1.13 7.75 -3.91
CA GLU A 226 -1.94 8.01 -2.72
C GLU A 226 -3.13 7.03 -2.67
N GLY A 227 -3.32 6.36 -1.53
CA GLY A 227 -4.34 5.33 -1.35
C GLY A 227 -3.82 3.91 -1.57
N ASP A 228 -2.61 3.74 -2.15
CA ASP A 228 -1.95 2.43 -2.25
C ASP A 228 -1.08 2.12 -1.02
N SER A 229 -0.81 3.12 -0.18
CA SER A 229 -0.02 3.01 1.07
C SER A 229 -0.40 1.75 1.85
N GLY A 230 0.58 1.03 2.37
CA GLY A 230 0.36 -0.22 3.10
C GLY A 230 0.16 -1.44 2.22
N GLY A 231 -0.12 -1.24 0.93
CA GLY A 231 -0.34 -2.32 -0.03
C GLY A 231 0.93 -3.10 -0.36
N PRO A 232 0.78 -4.30 -0.95
CA PRO A 232 1.91 -5.19 -1.20
C PRO A 232 2.66 -4.88 -2.50
N LEU A 233 3.99 -5.00 -2.43
CA LEU A 233 4.86 -5.16 -3.60
C LEU A 233 5.27 -6.64 -3.64
N VAL A 234 4.85 -7.35 -4.68
CA VAL A 234 5.10 -8.79 -4.83
C VAL A 234 5.93 -9.08 -6.08
N CYS A 235 6.80 -10.06 -5.98
CA CYS A 235 7.58 -10.53 -7.13
C CYS A 235 7.35 -12.03 -7.33
N LEU A 236 7.45 -12.46 -8.58
CA LEU A 236 7.23 -13.86 -8.96
C LEU A 236 8.57 -14.60 -9.14
N TRP A 237 8.74 -15.70 -8.42
CA TRP A 237 9.85 -16.64 -8.60
C TRP A 237 9.28 -18.03 -8.74
N ASN A 238 9.58 -18.71 -9.85
CA ASN A 238 9.16 -20.11 -10.10
C ASN A 238 7.67 -20.34 -9.78
N CYS A 239 6.82 -19.47 -10.33
CA CYS A 239 5.35 -19.47 -10.15
C CYS A 239 4.90 -19.22 -8.71
N THR A 240 5.79 -18.73 -7.82
CA THR A 240 5.47 -18.40 -6.43
C THR A 240 5.53 -16.87 -6.23
N TRP A 241 4.44 -16.30 -5.77
CA TRP A 241 4.37 -14.88 -5.41
C TRP A 241 4.94 -14.67 -4.01
N ILE A 242 5.91 -13.77 -3.88
CA ILE A 242 6.55 -13.45 -2.60
C ILE A 242 6.45 -11.93 -2.39
N GLN A 243 5.98 -11.51 -1.23
CA GLN A 243 5.87 -10.10 -0.90
C GLN A 243 7.20 -9.55 -0.37
N VAL A 244 7.84 -8.68 -1.14
CA VAL A 244 9.15 -8.11 -0.79
C VAL A 244 9.05 -6.69 -0.23
N GLY A 245 7.91 -6.01 -0.44
CA GLY A 245 7.74 -4.64 0.01
C GLY A 245 6.33 -4.31 0.48
N VAL A 246 6.24 -3.22 1.24
CA VAL A 246 4.99 -2.57 1.67
C VAL A 246 5.06 -1.12 1.17
N VAL A 247 4.07 -0.66 0.44
CA VAL A 247 4.02 0.73 -0.08
C VAL A 247 4.15 1.69 1.09
N SER A 248 5.14 2.57 1.06
CA SER A 248 5.45 3.47 2.17
C SER A 248 5.35 4.95 1.77
N TRP A 249 6.19 5.41 0.82
CA TRP A 249 6.20 6.82 0.45
C TRP A 249 6.78 7.03 -0.95
N GLY A 250 6.66 8.26 -1.45
CA GLY A 250 7.23 8.67 -2.72
C GLY A 250 7.07 10.17 -2.89
N HIS A 251 7.62 10.73 -3.94
CA HIS A 251 7.54 12.17 -4.19
C HIS A 251 6.30 12.54 -5.03
N SER A 252 6.23 12.03 -6.23
CA SER A 252 5.10 12.21 -7.16
C SER A 252 4.82 10.90 -7.87
N CYS A 253 3.57 10.56 -7.99
CA CYS A 253 3.16 9.26 -8.54
C CYS A 253 3.61 9.08 -10.00
N GLY A 254 4.45 8.09 -10.25
CA GLY A 254 4.96 7.80 -11.60
C GLY A 254 5.97 8.82 -12.13
N HIS A 255 6.65 9.55 -11.25
CA HIS A 255 7.68 10.52 -11.66
C HIS A 255 8.81 9.82 -12.42
N ALA A 256 9.31 10.48 -13.46
CA ALA A 256 10.32 9.89 -14.35
C ALA A 256 11.60 9.47 -13.63
N ASP A 257 12.00 10.24 -12.63
CA ASP A 257 13.31 10.10 -11.99
C ASP A 257 13.26 9.64 -10.54
N LEU A 258 12.06 9.59 -9.92
CA LEU A 258 11.89 9.23 -8.51
C LEU A 258 11.01 7.98 -8.37
N PRO A 259 11.61 6.82 -8.11
CA PRO A 259 10.81 5.60 -7.90
C PRO A 259 10.09 5.63 -6.55
N GLY A 260 9.00 4.90 -6.44
CA GLY A 260 8.31 4.70 -5.15
C GLY A 260 9.21 4.01 -4.14
N VAL A 261 9.01 4.32 -2.86
CA VAL A 261 9.78 3.75 -1.75
C VAL A 261 8.86 2.85 -0.91
N TYR A 262 9.35 1.67 -0.64
CA TYR A 262 8.64 0.59 0.04
C TYR A 262 9.42 0.17 1.28
N THR A 263 8.72 -0.20 2.34
CA THR A 263 9.37 -0.88 3.47
C THR A 263 9.85 -2.25 3.01
N ARG A 264 11.12 -2.57 3.23
CA ARG A 264 11.76 -3.83 2.83
C ARG A 264 11.33 -4.95 3.79
N VAL A 265 10.45 -5.85 3.35
CA VAL A 265 9.86 -6.90 4.19
C VAL A 265 10.94 -7.81 4.78
N MET A 266 12.00 -8.15 4.01
CA MET A 266 13.11 -8.99 4.46
C MET A 266 13.74 -8.50 5.77
N SER A 267 13.76 -7.18 6.00
CA SER A 267 14.30 -6.58 7.23
C SER A 267 13.45 -6.85 8.47
N TYR A 268 12.20 -7.26 8.27
CA TYR A 268 11.20 -7.36 9.33
C TYR A 268 10.65 -8.77 9.54
N VAL A 269 11.11 -9.76 8.79
CA VAL A 269 10.61 -11.15 8.84
C VAL A 269 10.70 -11.74 10.26
N SER A 270 11.83 -11.52 10.96
CA SER A 270 11.98 -11.98 12.35
C SER A 270 10.92 -11.39 13.28
N TRP A 271 10.68 -10.08 13.15
CA TRP A 271 9.67 -9.38 13.95
C TRP A 271 8.26 -9.89 13.60
N ILE A 272 7.97 -10.09 12.33
CA ILE A 272 6.67 -10.63 11.90
C ILE A 272 6.46 -12.01 12.52
N HIS A 273 7.44 -12.92 12.41
CA HIS A 273 7.34 -14.27 12.95
C HIS A 273 7.25 -14.32 14.48
N HIS A 274 7.70 -13.28 15.17
CA HIS A 274 7.54 -13.17 16.63
C HIS A 274 6.06 -12.98 17.00
N HIS A 275 5.28 -12.30 16.16
CA HIS A 275 3.87 -11.99 16.44
C HIS A 275 2.91 -12.96 15.74
N VAL A 276 3.23 -13.36 14.51
CA VAL A 276 2.33 -14.13 13.64
C VAL A 276 2.68 -15.62 13.73
N PRO A 277 1.73 -16.49 14.12
CA PRO A 277 1.99 -17.94 14.13
C PRO A 277 2.38 -18.44 12.75
N GLN A 278 3.23 -19.47 12.71
CA GLN A 278 3.56 -20.12 11.44
C GLN A 278 2.31 -20.80 10.88
N PHE A 279 2.02 -20.53 9.61
CA PHE A 279 0.88 -21.13 8.92
C PHE A 279 1.35 -22.40 8.22
N PRO A 280 0.81 -23.57 8.57
CA PRO A 280 1.19 -24.82 7.90
C PRO A 280 0.73 -24.78 6.44
N GLY A 281 1.65 -24.83 5.51
CA GLY A 281 1.32 -24.82 4.09
C GLY A 281 2.16 -23.89 3.23
N CYS A 282 3.13 -23.25 3.83
CA CYS A 282 4.14 -22.47 3.10
C CYS A 282 5.46 -23.22 3.02
#